data_851eca7aeaf98635868276f6dbea6d9d
#
_entry.id   851eca7aeaf98635868276f6dbea6d9d
#
_cell.length_a   1.000
_cell.length_b   1.000
_cell.length_c   1.000
_cell.angle_alpha   90.00
_cell.angle_beta   90.00
_cell.angle_gamma   90.00
#
_symmetry.space_group_name_H-M   'P 1'
#
loop_
_entity.id
_entity.type
_entity.pdbx_description
1 polymer ?
#
loop_
_entity_poly.entity_id
_entity_poly.type
_entity_poly.pdbx_seq_one_letter_code
_entity_poly.pdbx_strand_id
1 'polypeptide(L)'
;MIAHEYFHNWTGNRVTCRDWFQLSLKEGLTVFRDQQFTADLHNYEIKRIEDAKFLRRNQFREDSGPTSHPVMPERYQEIDNFYTTTIYEKGSEIIRMLNKLVKDENFYKGFSNYISTYDGKAATIDLSLIHI
;
A
#
# COMPACT_ATOMS: atom_id res chain seq x y z
N MET A 1 -5.81 10.82 7.05
CA MET A 1 -4.57 10.95 7.87
C MET A 1 -4.65 10.18 9.20
N ILE A 2 -5.57 10.45 10.13
CA ILE A 2 -5.65 9.72 11.42
C ILE A 2 -5.81 8.20 11.23
N ALA A 3 -6.71 7.75 10.34
CA ALA A 3 -6.90 6.33 10.06
C ALA A 3 -5.64 5.67 9.48
N HIS A 4 -4.93 6.36 8.60
CA HIS A 4 -3.65 5.91 8.04
C HIS A 4 -2.64 5.60 9.14
N GLU A 5 -2.37 6.56 10.03
CA GLU A 5 -1.43 6.38 11.15
C GLU A 5 -1.89 5.28 12.13
N TYR A 6 -3.20 5.15 12.33
CA TYR A 6 -3.74 4.10 13.17
C TYR A 6 -3.50 2.71 12.54
N PHE A 7 -3.70 2.55 11.24
CA PHE A 7 -3.47 1.27 10.56
C PHE A 7 -2.01 0.88 10.49
N HIS A 8 -1.07 1.83 10.58
CA HIS A 8 0.35 1.52 10.73
C HIS A 8 0.69 0.67 11.96
N ASN A 9 -0.18 0.61 12.97
CA ASN A 9 0.02 -0.32 14.09
C ASN A 9 0.19 -1.77 13.62
N TRP A 10 -0.50 -2.19 12.57
CA TRP A 10 -0.35 -3.52 11.97
C TRP A 10 0.67 -3.51 10.84
N THR A 11 0.41 -2.70 9.81
CA THR A 11 1.27 -2.60 8.62
C THR A 11 2.31 -1.48 8.78
N GLY A 12 3.41 -1.82 9.39
CA GLY A 12 4.52 -0.92 9.69
C GLY A 12 5.13 -1.12 11.07
N ASN A 13 4.32 -1.25 12.12
CA ASN A 13 4.80 -1.40 13.49
C ASN A 13 4.88 -2.88 13.90
N ARG A 14 3.75 -3.62 13.88
CA ARG A 14 3.76 -5.04 14.24
C ARG A 14 4.41 -5.90 13.17
N VAL A 15 4.10 -5.64 11.90
CA VAL A 15 4.80 -6.21 10.76
C VAL A 15 5.55 -5.10 10.07
N THR A 16 6.87 -5.04 10.26
CA THR A 16 7.71 -3.99 9.67
C THR A 16 8.32 -4.42 8.33
N CYS A 17 8.86 -3.46 7.59
CA CYS A 17 9.60 -3.74 6.37
C CYS A 17 11.02 -4.20 6.69
N ARG A 18 11.50 -5.24 5.99
CA ARG A 18 12.88 -5.73 6.14
C ARG A 18 13.91 -4.68 5.72
N ASP A 19 13.59 -3.92 4.70
CA ASP A 19 14.45 -2.87 4.14
C ASP A 19 13.59 -1.80 3.44
N TRP A 20 14.21 -0.70 3.05
CA TRP A 20 13.52 0.43 2.43
C TRP A 20 12.94 0.16 1.05
N PHE A 21 13.44 -0.86 0.33
CA PHE A 21 12.87 -1.27 -0.97
C PHE A 21 11.47 -1.88 -0.82
N GLN A 22 11.10 -2.30 0.39
CA GLN A 22 9.80 -2.89 0.73
C GLN A 22 8.77 -1.85 1.18
N LEU A 23 9.06 -0.56 1.06
CA LEU A 23 8.24 0.51 1.66
C LEU A 23 6.77 0.49 1.21
N SER A 24 6.49 0.08 -0.04
CA SER A 24 5.11 -0.11 -0.53
C SER A 24 4.32 -1.14 0.27
N LEU A 25 4.99 -2.13 0.87
CA LEU A 25 4.36 -3.11 1.74
C LEU A 25 3.74 -2.47 2.99
N LYS A 26 4.36 -1.43 3.48
CA LYS A 26 3.88 -0.65 4.62
C LYS A 26 2.91 0.46 4.14
N GLU A 27 3.38 1.36 3.31
CA GLU A 27 2.62 2.55 2.92
C GLU A 27 1.47 2.24 1.97
N GLY A 28 1.70 1.44 0.94
CA GLY A 28 0.66 1.06 -0.02
C GLY A 28 -0.48 0.27 0.63
N LEU A 29 -0.17 -0.70 1.52
CA LEU A 29 -1.18 -1.43 2.29
C LEU A 29 -1.97 -0.51 3.21
N THR A 30 -1.30 0.42 3.88
CA THR A 30 -1.95 1.34 4.81
C THR A 30 -2.84 2.33 4.07
N VAL A 31 -2.41 2.86 2.92
CA VAL A 31 -3.27 3.70 2.04
C VAL A 31 -4.49 2.91 1.56
N PHE A 32 -4.31 1.67 1.11
CA PHE A 32 -5.42 0.83 0.70
C PHE A 32 -6.46 0.65 1.82
N ARG A 33 -6.02 0.41 3.06
CA ARG A 33 -6.89 0.24 4.22
C ARG A 33 -7.58 1.54 4.64
N ASP A 34 -6.87 2.66 4.63
CA ASP A 34 -7.48 3.94 4.99
C ASP A 34 -8.51 4.41 3.96
N GLN A 35 -8.27 4.14 2.67
CA GLN A 35 -9.23 4.41 1.60
C GLN A 35 -10.49 3.56 1.78
N GLN A 36 -10.36 2.26 2.11
CA GLN A 36 -11.50 1.39 2.40
C GLN A 36 -12.28 1.90 3.61
N PHE A 37 -11.59 2.20 4.71
CA PHE A 37 -12.22 2.71 5.92
C PHE A 37 -13.01 4.00 5.66
N THR A 38 -12.43 4.93 4.91
CA THR A 38 -13.11 6.17 4.54
C THR A 38 -14.34 5.89 3.66
N ALA A 39 -14.24 4.95 2.72
CA ALA A 39 -15.35 4.54 1.87
C ALA A 39 -16.50 3.91 2.67
N ASP A 40 -16.17 3.07 3.66
CA ASP A 40 -17.15 2.43 4.56
C ASP A 40 -17.89 3.44 5.43
N LEU A 41 -17.20 4.50 5.89
CA LEU A 41 -17.81 5.56 6.71
C LEU A 41 -18.67 6.54 5.92
N HIS A 42 -18.43 6.70 4.63
CA HIS A 42 -19.08 7.74 3.83
C HIS A 42 -19.78 7.14 2.61
N ASN A 43 -19.09 7.15 1.45
CA ASN A 43 -19.65 6.64 0.21
C ASN A 43 -18.52 6.09 -0.67
N TYR A 44 -18.66 4.81 -1.02
CA TYR A 44 -17.63 4.09 -1.77
C TYR A 44 -17.37 4.69 -3.15
N GLU A 45 -18.42 5.02 -3.89
CA GLU A 45 -18.30 5.50 -5.27
C GLU A 45 -17.64 6.87 -5.31
N ILE A 46 -18.05 7.78 -4.42
CA ILE A 46 -17.47 9.11 -4.31
C ILE A 46 -15.99 9.00 -3.91
N LYS A 47 -15.69 8.23 -2.86
CA LYS A 47 -14.30 8.05 -2.42
C LYS A 47 -13.45 7.48 -3.54
N ARG A 48 -13.93 6.47 -4.27
CA ARG A 48 -13.19 5.90 -5.39
C ARG A 48 -12.93 6.89 -6.52
N ILE A 49 -13.88 7.77 -6.83
CA ILE A 49 -13.68 8.84 -7.81
C ILE A 49 -12.60 9.81 -7.35
N GLU A 50 -12.61 10.18 -6.07
CA GLU A 50 -11.60 11.08 -5.49
C GLU A 50 -10.20 10.47 -5.54
N ASP A 51 -10.06 9.20 -5.13
CA ASP A 51 -8.78 8.46 -5.17
C ASP A 51 -8.26 8.35 -6.60
N ALA A 52 -9.12 8.01 -7.56
CA ALA A 52 -8.74 7.94 -8.97
C ALA A 52 -8.30 9.30 -9.53
N LYS A 53 -8.98 10.38 -9.15
CA LYS A 53 -8.58 11.75 -9.53
C LYS A 53 -7.22 12.11 -8.92
N PHE A 54 -7.01 11.78 -7.65
CA PHE A 54 -5.75 12.04 -6.96
C PHE A 54 -4.59 11.27 -7.62
N LEU A 55 -4.79 9.97 -7.86
CA LEU A 55 -3.83 9.11 -8.57
C LEU A 55 -3.42 9.72 -9.93
N ARG A 56 -4.40 10.07 -10.77
CA ARG A 56 -4.14 10.65 -12.10
C ARG A 56 -3.43 11.99 -12.04
N ARG A 57 -3.79 12.84 -11.08
CA ARG A 57 -3.21 14.18 -10.95
C ARG A 57 -1.78 14.15 -10.44
N ASN A 58 -1.47 13.28 -9.50
CA ASN A 58 -0.21 13.26 -8.78
C ASN A 58 0.71 12.12 -9.26
N GLN A 59 0.25 10.87 -9.19
CA GLN A 59 1.10 9.71 -9.46
C GLN A 59 1.40 9.55 -10.96
N PHE A 60 0.43 9.74 -11.85
CA PHE A 60 0.69 9.68 -13.30
C PHE A 60 1.67 10.77 -13.74
N ARG A 61 1.58 11.94 -13.10
CA ARG A 61 2.53 13.03 -13.35
C ARG A 61 3.93 12.68 -12.87
N GLU A 62 4.07 12.07 -11.70
CA GLU A 62 5.35 11.56 -11.18
C GLU A 62 5.90 10.46 -12.08
N ASP A 63 5.06 9.51 -12.50
CA ASP A 63 5.45 8.37 -13.32
C ASP A 63 5.86 8.77 -14.76
N SER A 64 5.39 9.92 -15.26
CA SER A 64 5.78 10.46 -16.56
C SER A 64 7.01 11.37 -16.50
N GLY A 65 7.54 11.64 -15.31
CA GLY A 65 8.64 12.57 -15.10
C GLY A 65 10.00 11.86 -14.89
N PRO A 66 11.06 12.65 -14.67
CA PRO A 66 12.41 12.13 -14.46
C PRO A 66 12.59 11.35 -13.16
N THR A 67 11.63 11.49 -12.23
CA THR A 67 11.62 10.78 -10.94
C THR A 67 10.80 9.49 -10.97
N SER A 68 10.37 9.04 -12.15
CA SER A 68 9.65 7.78 -12.34
C SER A 68 10.44 6.59 -11.79
N HIS A 69 9.77 5.73 -11.02
CA HIS A 69 10.35 4.52 -10.45
C HIS A 69 9.27 3.46 -10.19
N PRO A 70 9.61 2.16 -10.08
CA PRO A 70 8.66 1.13 -9.72
C PRO A 70 8.24 1.23 -8.24
N VAL A 71 7.13 0.55 -7.88
CA VAL A 71 6.65 0.45 -6.49
C VAL A 71 7.61 -0.36 -5.59
N MET A 72 8.48 -1.15 -6.17
CA MET A 72 9.60 -1.83 -5.52
C MET A 72 10.89 -1.35 -6.21
N PRO A 73 11.44 -0.20 -5.80
CA PRO A 73 12.66 0.33 -6.39
C PRO A 73 13.87 -0.54 -6.05
N GLU A 74 14.85 -0.58 -6.95
CA GLU A 74 16.09 -1.35 -6.77
C GLU A 74 17.28 -0.46 -6.40
N ARG A 75 17.11 0.86 -6.49
CA ARG A 75 18.16 1.86 -6.26
C ARG A 75 17.59 3.11 -5.61
N TYR A 76 18.40 3.78 -4.80
CA TYR A 76 18.11 5.11 -4.27
C TYR A 76 19.40 5.89 -4.05
N GLN A 77 19.31 7.21 -4.05
CA GLN A 77 20.39 8.10 -3.66
C GLN A 77 20.26 8.50 -2.19
N GLU A 78 19.04 8.84 -1.77
CA GLU A 78 18.70 9.20 -0.39
C GLU A 78 17.39 8.51 0.01
N ILE A 79 17.26 8.17 1.29
CA ILE A 79 16.10 7.45 1.83
C ILE A 79 14.80 8.24 1.57
N ASP A 80 14.82 9.55 1.68
CA ASP A 80 13.66 10.42 1.46
C ASP A 80 13.08 10.30 0.04
N ASN A 81 13.88 9.84 -0.93
CA ASN A 81 13.43 9.62 -2.30
C ASN A 81 12.40 8.48 -2.44
N PHE A 82 12.21 7.66 -1.41
CA PHE A 82 11.19 6.59 -1.41
C PHE A 82 9.78 7.05 -1.02
N TYR A 83 9.65 8.20 -0.36
CA TYR A 83 8.34 8.72 0.08
C TYR A 83 7.64 9.46 -1.06
N THR A 84 7.17 8.70 -2.04
CA THR A 84 6.60 9.19 -3.30
C THR A 84 5.15 8.78 -3.50
N THR A 85 4.42 9.48 -4.37
CA THR A 85 3.05 9.06 -4.72
C THR A 85 3.02 7.70 -5.42
N THR A 86 4.11 7.27 -6.02
CA THR A 86 4.26 5.92 -6.58
C THR A 86 4.21 4.86 -5.47
N ILE A 87 4.97 5.03 -4.41
CA ILE A 87 5.00 4.09 -3.27
C ILE A 87 3.63 4.01 -2.59
N TYR A 88 3.02 5.16 -2.32
CA TYR A 88 1.75 5.26 -1.60
C TYR A 88 0.55 4.89 -2.48
N GLU A 89 0.31 5.66 -3.54
CA GLU A 89 -0.92 5.58 -4.32
C GLU A 89 -0.88 4.45 -5.37
N LYS A 90 0.18 4.34 -6.16
CA LYS A 90 0.33 3.22 -7.10
C LYS A 90 0.48 1.91 -6.34
N GLY A 91 1.18 1.91 -5.20
CA GLY A 91 1.27 0.76 -4.30
C GLY A 91 -0.12 0.31 -3.83
N SER A 92 -0.97 1.23 -3.37
CA SER A 92 -2.34 0.92 -2.95
C SER A 92 -3.22 0.40 -4.11
N GLU A 93 -3.06 0.95 -5.32
CA GLU A 93 -3.81 0.49 -6.49
C GLU A 93 -3.43 -0.95 -6.92
N ILE A 94 -2.16 -1.32 -6.82
CA ILE A 94 -1.72 -2.70 -7.07
C ILE A 94 -2.38 -3.66 -6.06
N ILE A 95 -2.41 -3.28 -4.79
CA ILE A 95 -3.09 -4.07 -3.75
C ILE A 95 -4.60 -4.15 -4.02
N ARG A 96 -5.22 -3.06 -4.46
CA ARG A 96 -6.63 -3.04 -4.86
C ARG A 96 -6.89 -3.98 -6.05
N MET A 97 -6.00 -3.99 -7.04
CA MET A 97 -6.10 -4.91 -8.18
C MET A 97 -6.00 -6.36 -7.71
N LEU A 98 -5.04 -6.68 -6.84
CA LEU A 98 -4.90 -8.00 -6.25
C LEU A 98 -6.16 -8.41 -5.48
N ASN A 99 -6.67 -7.52 -4.62
CA ASN A 99 -7.92 -7.76 -3.89
C ASN A 99 -9.09 -8.10 -4.83
N LYS A 100 -9.23 -7.40 -5.97
CA LYS A 100 -10.28 -7.69 -6.95
C LYS A 100 -10.06 -9.02 -7.69
N LEU A 101 -8.82 -9.39 -7.96
CA LEU A 101 -8.48 -10.66 -8.61
C LEU A 101 -8.80 -11.86 -7.72
N VAL A 102 -8.39 -11.83 -6.45
CA VAL A 102 -8.58 -12.95 -5.53
C VAL A 102 -9.91 -12.91 -4.78
N LYS A 103 -10.67 -11.83 -4.89
CA LYS A 103 -11.91 -11.49 -4.19
C LYS A 103 -11.69 -11.20 -2.70
N ASP A 104 -12.61 -10.44 -2.12
CA ASP A 104 -12.49 -9.91 -0.75
C ASP A 104 -12.27 -11.02 0.29
N GLU A 105 -13.02 -12.10 0.23
CA GLU A 105 -12.90 -13.21 1.20
C GLU A 105 -11.49 -13.80 1.24
N ASN A 106 -10.94 -14.13 0.06
CA ASN A 106 -9.60 -14.71 -0.04
C ASN A 106 -8.52 -13.69 0.33
N PHE A 107 -8.70 -12.43 -0.10
CA PHE A 107 -7.77 -11.36 0.24
C PHE A 107 -7.65 -11.17 1.76
N TYR A 108 -8.77 -11.05 2.46
CA TYR A 108 -8.74 -10.84 3.91
C TYR A 108 -8.27 -12.06 4.69
N LYS A 109 -8.54 -13.26 4.20
CA LYS A 109 -7.98 -14.49 4.77
C LYS A 109 -6.47 -14.52 4.62
N GLY A 110 -5.96 -14.22 3.42
CA GLY A 110 -4.52 -14.13 3.16
C GLY A 110 -3.85 -13.03 3.96
N PHE A 111 -4.47 -11.85 4.01
CA PHE A 111 -3.98 -10.72 4.81
C PHE A 111 -3.92 -11.04 6.32
N SER A 112 -4.93 -11.72 6.87
CA SER A 112 -4.93 -12.17 8.25
C SER A 112 -3.80 -13.16 8.52
N ASN A 113 -3.58 -14.11 7.61
CA ASN A 113 -2.47 -15.06 7.68
C ASN A 113 -1.11 -14.36 7.64
N TYR A 114 -0.96 -13.38 6.74
CA TYR A 114 0.24 -12.56 6.65
C TYR A 114 0.54 -11.85 7.97
N ILE A 115 -0.42 -11.12 8.52
CA ILE A 115 -0.24 -10.39 9.79
C ILE A 115 0.11 -11.37 10.93
N SER A 116 -0.60 -12.49 11.06
CA SER A 116 -0.36 -13.44 12.15
C SER A 116 0.99 -14.16 12.04
N THR A 117 1.45 -14.44 10.80
CA THR A 117 2.72 -15.14 10.55
C THR A 117 3.93 -14.24 10.80
N TYR A 118 3.80 -12.96 10.48
CA TYR A 118 4.90 -12.00 10.57
C TYR A 118 4.75 -11.01 11.73
N ASP A 119 3.84 -11.24 12.65
CA ASP A 119 3.69 -10.41 13.85
C ASP A 119 5.01 -10.32 14.63
N GLY A 120 5.46 -9.11 14.89
CA GLY A 120 6.74 -8.82 15.54
C GLY A 120 7.98 -9.07 14.66
N LYS A 121 7.81 -9.26 13.35
CA LYS A 121 8.90 -9.54 12.40
C LYS A 121 8.97 -8.52 11.28
N ALA A 122 10.11 -8.54 10.57
CA ALA A 122 10.31 -7.80 9.33
C ALA A 122 9.93 -8.67 8.11
N ALA A 123 9.13 -8.13 7.20
CA ALA A 123 8.64 -8.82 6.02
C ALA A 123 9.08 -8.17 4.69
N THR A 124 8.87 -8.89 3.59
CA THR A 124 9.07 -8.41 2.23
C THR A 124 7.77 -8.48 1.44
N ILE A 125 7.72 -7.79 0.30
CA ILE A 125 6.57 -7.84 -0.62
C ILE A 125 6.30 -9.30 -1.04
N ASP A 126 7.34 -10.05 -1.42
CA ASP A 126 7.20 -11.45 -1.84
C ASP A 126 6.58 -12.32 -0.74
N LEU A 127 6.98 -12.13 0.52
CA LEU A 127 6.43 -12.87 1.65
C LEU A 127 4.95 -12.54 1.88
N SER A 128 4.51 -11.31 1.61
CA SER A 128 3.09 -10.97 1.69
C SER A 128 2.27 -11.64 0.60
N LEU A 129 2.80 -11.71 -0.62
CA LEU A 129 2.14 -12.32 -1.78
C LEU A 129 1.97 -13.84 -1.66
N ILE A 130 2.80 -14.52 -0.87
CA ILE A 130 2.65 -15.96 -0.59
C ILE A 130 1.34 -16.24 0.18
N HIS A 131 0.86 -15.30 0.98
CA HIS A 131 -0.32 -15.47 1.82
C HIS A 131 -1.60 -14.92 1.19
N ILE A 132 -1.49 -13.98 0.28
CA ILE A 132 -2.60 -13.33 -0.40
C ILE A 132 -2.80 -13.97 -1.77
#